data_5cfab30c531de739cb9b722428670ea3
#
_entry.id   5cfab30c531de739cb9b722428670ea3
#
_cell.length_a   1.000
_cell.length_b   1.000
_cell.length_c   1.000
_cell.angle_alpha   90.00
_cell.angle_beta   90.00
_cell.angle_gamma   90.00
#
_symmetry.space_group_name_H-M   'P 1'
#
loop_
_entity.id
_entity.type
_entity.pdbx_description
1 polymer ?
#
loop_
_entity_poly.entity_id
_entity_poly.type
_entity_poly.pdbx_seq_one_letter_code
_entity_poly.pdbx_strand_id
1 'polypeptide(L)'
;EDAPAFSISRKDAAGLLELLRDQEEITVTFDAESRVTRNCTTYNIVGKIPGKHPDRMVLLSAHYDSYFDGFQDDNTAVALMFGIAKALRDSGFQPNNTIVICAMASEEWGVVDSNFDWSTGAYEQIFTAHPEWVGKVIADLNFELPALAHGTRARIRSCYEYVSFLEEYLADLPNLTIAYPEETAVTSPIETW
;
A
#
# COMPACT_ATOMS: atom_id res chain seq x y z
N GLU A 1 5.58 7.87 19.67
CA GLU A 1 4.62 7.45 20.72
C GLU A 1 5.25 7.58 22.08
N ASP A 2 4.52 8.12 23.05
CA ASP A 2 5.02 8.38 24.41
C ASP A 2 4.81 7.19 25.35
N ALA A 3 4.25 6.10 24.85
CA ALA A 3 3.99 4.89 25.63
C ALA A 3 4.32 3.61 24.82
N PRO A 4 4.79 2.54 25.48
CA PRO A 4 4.98 1.26 24.82
C PRO A 4 3.64 0.72 24.28
N ALA A 5 3.66 0.20 23.05
CA ALA A 5 2.53 -0.45 22.42
C ALA A 5 2.89 -1.89 22.05
N PHE A 6 1.92 -2.80 22.19
CA PHE A 6 2.12 -4.23 21.95
C PHE A 6 0.93 -4.80 21.18
N SER A 7 1.22 -5.63 20.20
CA SER A 7 0.23 -6.47 19.57
C SER A 7 0.11 -7.79 20.32
N ILE A 8 -1.10 -8.20 20.61
CA ILE A 8 -1.40 -9.48 21.29
C ILE A 8 -2.31 -10.35 20.43
N SER A 9 -2.27 -11.65 20.65
CA SER A 9 -3.14 -12.58 19.93
C SER A 9 -4.62 -12.36 20.28
N ARG A 10 -5.54 -12.74 19.37
CA ARG A 10 -6.98 -12.74 19.66
C ARG A 10 -7.33 -13.59 20.89
N LYS A 11 -6.61 -14.69 21.08
CA LYS A 11 -6.80 -15.58 22.22
C LYS A 11 -6.44 -14.89 23.53
N ASP A 12 -5.30 -14.20 23.56
CA ASP A 12 -4.84 -13.48 24.75
C ASP A 12 -5.76 -12.30 25.04
N ALA A 13 -6.17 -11.56 24.01
CA ALA A 13 -7.15 -10.50 24.16
C ALA A 13 -8.47 -10.99 24.74
N ALA A 14 -8.99 -12.12 24.29
CA ALA A 14 -10.19 -12.74 24.85
C ALA A 14 -10.01 -13.13 26.33
N GLY A 15 -8.86 -13.70 26.67
CA GLY A 15 -8.53 -14.04 28.06
C GLY A 15 -8.44 -12.82 28.97
N LEU A 16 -7.82 -11.73 28.50
CA LEU A 16 -7.78 -10.46 29.25
C LEU A 16 -9.17 -9.86 29.44
N LEU A 17 -10.03 -9.91 28.42
CA LEU A 17 -11.41 -9.45 28.53
C LEU A 17 -12.24 -10.26 29.50
N GLU A 18 -12.01 -11.58 29.60
CA GLU A 18 -12.66 -12.42 30.61
C GLU A 18 -12.21 -12.03 32.02
N LEU A 19 -10.91 -11.86 32.24
CA LEU A 19 -10.39 -11.42 33.54
C LEU A 19 -10.99 -10.08 33.97
N LEU A 20 -11.12 -9.12 33.06
CA LEU A 20 -11.71 -7.80 33.31
C LEU A 20 -13.22 -7.84 33.63
N ARG A 21 -13.93 -8.91 33.30
CA ARG A 21 -15.35 -9.07 33.70
C ARG A 21 -15.50 -9.39 35.18
N ASP A 22 -14.52 -10.09 35.74
CA ASP A 22 -14.55 -10.59 37.13
C ASP A 22 -13.73 -9.72 38.10
N GLN A 23 -12.90 -8.83 37.56
CA GLN A 23 -12.00 -7.97 38.31
C GLN A 23 -12.08 -6.53 37.80
N GLU A 24 -12.07 -5.57 38.73
CA GLU A 24 -12.07 -4.15 38.36
C GLU A 24 -10.73 -3.68 37.78
N GLU A 25 -9.64 -4.35 38.12
CA GLU A 25 -8.29 -4.02 37.69
C GLU A 25 -7.48 -5.29 37.46
N ILE A 26 -6.73 -5.33 36.37
CA ILE A 26 -5.74 -6.34 36.09
C ILE A 26 -4.38 -5.70 35.85
N THR A 27 -3.33 -6.31 36.34
CA THR A 27 -1.96 -5.88 36.07
C THR A 27 -1.33 -6.81 35.04
N VAL A 28 -0.76 -6.21 34.00
CA VAL A 28 -0.01 -6.91 32.96
C VAL A 28 1.44 -6.46 33.02
N THR A 29 2.37 -7.40 33.01
CA THR A 29 3.80 -7.11 32.94
C THR A 29 4.31 -7.40 31.54
N PHE A 30 4.97 -6.43 30.93
CA PHE A 30 5.65 -6.59 29.64
C PHE A 30 7.17 -6.58 29.87
N ASP A 31 7.85 -7.46 29.17
CA ASP A 31 9.30 -7.44 29.02
C ASP A 31 9.61 -7.23 27.55
N ALA A 32 10.16 -6.07 27.21
CA ALA A 32 10.42 -5.69 25.83
C ALA A 32 11.73 -4.92 25.74
N GLU A 33 12.52 -5.27 24.75
CA GLU A 33 13.72 -4.56 24.36
C GLU A 33 13.54 -3.98 22.97
N SER A 34 13.83 -2.72 22.80
CA SER A 34 13.81 -2.04 21.49
C SER A 34 15.04 -1.20 21.29
N ARG A 35 15.42 -1.02 20.03
CA ARG A 35 16.55 -0.16 19.66
C ARG A 35 16.17 0.69 18.46
N VAL A 36 16.33 1.99 18.58
CA VAL A 36 16.24 2.93 17.47
C VAL A 36 17.63 3.16 16.90
N THR A 37 17.79 2.87 15.61
CA THR A 37 19.02 3.16 14.87
C THR A 37 18.75 4.34 13.93
N ARG A 38 19.44 5.45 14.14
CA ARG A 38 19.29 6.68 13.35
C ARG A 38 20.20 6.67 12.13
N ASN A 39 19.88 7.51 11.14
CA ASN A 39 20.66 7.73 9.92
C ASN A 39 20.84 6.47 9.07
N CYS A 40 19.85 5.59 9.06
CA CYS A 40 19.78 4.47 8.11
C CYS A 40 19.38 4.98 6.72
N THR A 41 19.90 4.32 5.68
CA THR A 41 19.58 4.65 4.29
C THR A 41 18.79 3.50 3.67
N THR A 42 17.73 3.83 2.96
CA THR A 42 17.00 2.91 2.11
C THR A 42 16.76 3.54 0.73
N TYR A 43 16.21 2.82 -0.21
CA TYR A 43 16.05 3.28 -1.59
C TYR A 43 14.69 2.87 -2.14
N ASN A 44 14.00 3.80 -2.79
CA ASN A 44 12.89 3.44 -3.67
C ASN A 44 13.45 2.82 -4.95
N ILE A 45 12.72 1.88 -5.52
CA ILE A 45 13.09 1.20 -6.77
C ILE A 45 12.13 1.65 -7.85
N VAL A 46 12.66 2.27 -8.91
CA VAL A 46 11.86 2.85 -9.98
C VAL A 46 12.20 2.23 -11.31
N GLY A 47 11.19 1.67 -11.99
CA GLY A 47 11.26 1.20 -13.36
C GLY A 47 10.32 2.01 -14.27
N LYS A 48 10.62 2.06 -15.57
CA LYS A 48 9.79 2.78 -16.53
C LYS A 48 9.55 1.98 -17.81
N ILE A 49 8.31 1.98 -18.29
CA ILE A 49 7.95 1.58 -19.66
C ILE A 49 7.65 2.88 -20.41
N PRO A 50 8.53 3.31 -21.33
CA PRO A 50 8.36 4.58 -22.03
C PRO A 50 7.08 4.59 -22.86
N GLY A 51 6.31 5.68 -22.74
CA GLY A 51 5.16 5.95 -23.57
C GLY A 51 5.45 6.92 -24.71
N LYS A 52 4.47 7.12 -25.57
CA LYS A 52 4.54 8.12 -26.66
C LYS A 52 4.56 9.56 -26.12
N HIS A 53 3.95 9.77 -24.95
CA HIS A 53 3.90 11.03 -24.23
C HIS A 53 4.72 10.93 -22.94
N PRO A 54 6.03 11.27 -22.97
CA PRO A 54 6.92 11.09 -21.82
C PRO A 54 6.66 12.10 -20.68
N ASP A 55 5.90 13.14 -20.95
CA ASP A 55 5.48 14.18 -20.02
C ASP A 55 4.19 13.82 -19.25
N ARG A 56 3.58 12.68 -19.57
CA ARG A 56 2.41 12.14 -18.86
C ARG A 56 2.68 10.74 -18.36
N MET A 57 2.38 10.51 -17.10
CA MET A 57 2.74 9.27 -16.43
C MET A 57 1.55 8.66 -15.71
N VAL A 58 1.51 7.33 -15.74
CA VAL A 58 0.71 6.51 -14.82
C VAL A 58 1.67 5.79 -13.90
N LEU A 59 1.51 5.96 -12.59
CA LEU A 59 2.27 5.22 -11.61
C LEU A 59 1.57 3.90 -11.29
N LEU A 60 2.38 2.86 -11.11
CA LEU A 60 2.03 1.65 -10.40
C LEU A 60 2.90 1.63 -9.16
N SER A 61 2.32 1.66 -8.00
CA SER A 61 3.03 1.74 -6.73
C SER A 61 2.65 0.63 -5.76
N ALA A 62 3.59 0.22 -4.94
CA ALA A 62 3.45 -0.69 -3.82
C ALA A 62 4.64 -0.48 -2.90
N HIS A 63 4.53 -0.78 -1.62
CA HIS A 63 5.70 -0.74 -0.76
C HIS A 63 6.36 -2.11 -0.63
N TYR A 64 7.68 -2.12 -0.44
CA TYR A 64 8.46 -3.36 -0.36
C TYR A 64 9.09 -3.63 1.00
N ASP A 65 9.06 -2.65 1.90
CA ASP A 65 9.35 -2.90 3.30
C ASP A 65 8.17 -3.63 3.95
N SER A 66 8.43 -4.34 5.02
CA SER A 66 7.42 -5.19 5.61
C SER A 66 7.73 -5.51 7.06
N TYR A 67 6.69 -5.79 7.82
CA TYR A 67 6.82 -6.46 9.11
C TYR A 67 6.90 -7.98 8.90
N PHE A 68 7.75 -8.65 9.66
CA PHE A 68 7.94 -10.10 9.64
C PHE A 68 8.21 -10.65 8.24
N ASP A 69 7.40 -11.61 7.79
CA ASP A 69 7.56 -12.25 6.46
C ASP A 69 6.95 -11.42 5.32
N GLY A 70 6.10 -10.44 5.63
CA GLY A 70 5.56 -9.46 4.68
C GLY A 70 4.79 -10.05 3.50
N PHE A 71 4.21 -11.25 3.63
CA PHE A 71 3.55 -11.89 2.49
C PHE A 71 2.39 -11.06 1.94
N GLN A 72 1.45 -10.69 2.80
CA GLN A 72 0.29 -9.91 2.42
C GLN A 72 0.62 -8.43 2.35
N ASP A 73 1.39 -7.94 3.31
CA ASP A 73 1.72 -6.56 3.55
C ASP A 73 3.24 -6.35 3.40
N ASP A 74 3.78 -5.94 2.23
CA ASP A 74 3.01 -5.75 1.00
C ASP A 74 3.72 -6.44 -0.18
N ASN A 75 4.53 -7.49 0.08
CA ASN A 75 5.33 -8.18 -0.94
C ASN A 75 4.48 -8.79 -2.06
N THR A 76 3.22 -9.17 -1.78
CA THR A 76 2.32 -9.64 -2.83
C THR A 76 1.89 -8.53 -3.78
N ALA A 77 1.72 -7.30 -3.29
CA ALA A 77 1.46 -6.15 -4.16
C ALA A 77 2.66 -5.85 -5.05
N VAL A 78 3.86 -5.89 -4.50
CA VAL A 78 5.11 -5.76 -5.29
C VAL A 78 5.19 -6.83 -6.36
N ALA A 79 4.91 -8.09 -6.02
CA ALA A 79 4.91 -9.19 -6.98
C ALA A 79 3.84 -9.00 -8.07
N LEU A 80 2.64 -8.55 -7.71
CA LEU A 80 1.57 -8.22 -8.65
C LEU A 80 1.99 -7.11 -9.60
N MET A 81 2.54 -6.02 -9.09
CA MET A 81 3.01 -4.88 -9.86
C MET A 81 4.10 -5.30 -10.86
N PHE A 82 5.07 -6.10 -10.46
CA PHE A 82 6.09 -6.63 -11.37
C PHE A 82 5.52 -7.63 -12.39
N GLY A 83 4.52 -8.42 -11.99
CA GLY A 83 3.78 -9.30 -12.90
C GLY A 83 3.09 -8.52 -14.01
N ILE A 84 2.42 -7.41 -13.67
CA ILE A 84 1.79 -6.50 -14.63
C ILE A 84 2.85 -5.89 -15.55
N ALA A 85 3.94 -5.37 -15.00
CA ALA A 85 5.03 -4.80 -15.79
C ALA A 85 5.62 -5.80 -16.77
N LYS A 86 5.83 -7.04 -16.33
CA LYS A 86 6.30 -8.14 -17.19
C LYS A 86 5.30 -8.44 -18.29
N ALA A 87 4.02 -8.56 -17.98
CA ALA A 87 2.97 -8.85 -18.96
C ALA A 87 2.87 -7.75 -20.04
N LEU A 88 2.92 -6.50 -19.63
CA LEU A 88 2.93 -5.36 -20.55
C LEU A 88 4.13 -5.41 -21.51
N ARG A 89 5.31 -5.66 -20.97
CA ARG A 89 6.54 -5.80 -21.77
C ARG A 89 6.47 -6.98 -22.74
N ASP A 90 6.08 -8.15 -22.24
CA ASP A 90 6.11 -9.40 -23.02
C ASP A 90 5.02 -9.42 -24.11
N SER A 91 3.91 -8.69 -23.91
CA SER A 91 2.87 -8.48 -24.93
C SER A 91 3.27 -7.53 -26.06
N GLY A 92 4.39 -6.81 -25.91
CA GLY A 92 4.79 -5.76 -26.83
C GLY A 92 3.90 -4.51 -26.76
N PHE A 93 3.12 -4.35 -25.70
CA PHE A 93 2.26 -3.20 -25.50
C PHE A 93 3.02 -1.88 -25.56
N GLN A 94 2.54 -0.96 -26.36
CA GLN A 94 3.10 0.38 -26.51
C GLN A 94 2.17 1.41 -25.84
N PRO A 95 2.51 1.85 -24.62
CA PRO A 95 1.66 2.78 -23.89
C PRO A 95 1.65 4.17 -24.55
N ASN A 96 0.53 4.87 -24.44
CA ASN A 96 0.48 6.27 -24.84
C ASN A 96 1.19 7.14 -23.79
N ASN A 97 0.93 6.92 -22.52
CA ASN A 97 1.61 7.60 -21.41
C ASN A 97 2.69 6.70 -20.83
N THR A 98 3.76 7.27 -20.31
CA THR A 98 4.80 6.50 -19.64
C THR A 98 4.23 5.79 -18.42
N ILE A 99 4.47 4.49 -18.27
CA ILE A 99 4.15 3.73 -17.07
C ILE A 99 5.38 3.72 -16.19
N VAL A 100 5.23 4.17 -14.96
CA VAL A 100 6.27 4.18 -13.94
C VAL A 100 5.92 3.17 -12.87
N ILE A 101 6.84 2.28 -12.58
CA ILE A 101 6.70 1.24 -11.57
C ILE A 101 7.55 1.66 -10.38
N CYS A 102 6.94 1.88 -9.22
CA CYS A 102 7.59 2.33 -8.01
C CYS A 102 7.41 1.32 -6.88
N ALA A 103 8.49 0.63 -6.49
CA ALA A 103 8.50 -0.09 -5.22
C ALA A 103 9.03 0.86 -4.15
N MET A 104 8.17 1.28 -3.25
CA MET A 104 8.44 2.27 -2.22
C MET A 104 9.08 1.61 -1.00
N ALA A 105 10.06 2.28 -0.42
CA ALA A 105 10.64 1.91 0.86
C ALA A 105 9.99 2.71 1.97
N SER A 106 10.12 2.23 3.20
CA SER A 106 9.73 2.98 4.41
C SER A 106 8.28 3.48 4.39
N GLU A 107 7.40 2.64 3.93
CA GLU A 107 5.96 2.86 4.06
C GLU A 107 5.54 2.70 5.51
N GLU A 108 6.00 1.63 6.16
CA GLU A 108 5.72 1.25 7.54
C GLU A 108 6.45 2.12 8.59
N TRP A 109 7.18 3.13 8.15
CA TRP A 109 8.05 3.91 9.01
C TRP A 109 7.80 5.40 8.87
N GLY A 110 7.82 6.06 10.02
CA GLY A 110 7.79 7.51 10.11
C GLY A 110 9.15 8.15 10.27
N VAL A 111 9.16 9.46 10.29
CA VAL A 111 10.32 10.27 10.61
C VAL A 111 10.38 10.49 12.12
N VAL A 112 11.49 10.08 12.74
CA VAL A 112 11.67 10.21 14.19
C VAL A 112 11.58 11.67 14.63
N ASP A 113 10.90 11.90 15.76
CA ASP A 113 10.66 13.21 16.33
C ASP A 113 9.85 14.17 15.44
N SER A 114 8.97 13.63 14.60
CA SER A 114 8.06 14.41 13.75
C SER A 114 6.64 13.88 13.84
N ASN A 115 5.67 14.67 13.32
CA ASN A 115 4.29 14.24 13.15
C ASN A 115 4.10 13.43 11.85
N PHE A 116 5.15 13.22 11.07
CA PHE A 116 5.14 12.43 9.87
C PHE A 116 5.52 11.00 10.21
N ASP A 117 4.53 10.17 10.42
CA ASP A 117 4.65 8.85 11.04
C ASP A 117 4.45 7.67 10.10
N TRP A 118 4.23 7.93 8.79
CA TRP A 118 3.97 6.89 7.81
C TRP A 118 4.39 7.27 6.39
N SER A 119 4.55 6.29 5.47
CA SER A 119 4.75 6.48 4.02
C SER A 119 5.89 7.41 3.64
N THR A 120 6.98 7.40 4.41
CA THR A 120 8.09 8.34 4.19
C THR A 120 8.76 8.18 2.84
N GLY A 121 8.85 6.94 2.32
CA GLY A 121 9.44 6.69 1.01
C GLY A 121 8.63 7.28 -0.14
N ALA A 122 7.30 7.21 -0.07
CA ALA A 122 6.43 7.84 -1.07
C ALA A 122 6.55 9.36 -1.05
N TYR A 123 6.58 9.95 0.15
CA TYR A 123 6.80 11.39 0.31
C TYR A 123 8.13 11.82 -0.31
N GLU A 124 9.23 11.16 0.04
CA GLU A 124 10.56 11.46 -0.48
C GLU A 124 10.62 11.28 -2.00
N GLN A 125 9.94 10.29 -2.55
CA GLN A 125 9.89 10.05 -4.00
C GLN A 125 9.33 11.24 -4.76
N ILE A 126 8.24 11.80 -4.29
CA ILE A 126 7.49 12.84 -5.01
C ILE A 126 8.00 14.24 -4.70
N PHE A 127 8.31 14.52 -3.43
CA PHE A 127 8.64 15.89 -3.01
C PHE A 127 10.12 16.20 -3.02
N THR A 128 10.98 15.18 -2.92
CA THR A 128 12.43 15.36 -2.84
C THR A 128 13.15 14.83 -4.06
N ALA A 129 12.93 13.56 -4.42
CA ALA A 129 13.67 12.92 -5.50
C ALA A 129 13.17 13.33 -6.89
N HIS A 130 11.85 13.46 -7.05
CA HIS A 130 11.21 13.74 -8.35
C HIS A 130 10.14 14.83 -8.28
N PRO A 131 10.44 16.03 -7.76
CA PRO A 131 9.48 17.11 -7.71
C PRO A 131 8.97 17.53 -9.10
N GLU A 132 9.73 17.23 -10.17
CA GLU A 132 9.33 17.47 -11.55
C GLU A 132 8.19 16.56 -12.05
N TRP A 133 7.76 15.58 -11.25
CA TRP A 133 6.60 14.73 -11.59
C TRP A 133 5.28 15.42 -11.27
N VAL A 134 5.29 16.46 -10.46
CA VAL A 134 4.10 17.26 -10.19
C VAL A 134 3.48 17.77 -11.49
N GLY A 135 2.20 17.51 -11.66
CA GLY A 135 1.44 17.85 -12.88
C GLY A 135 1.66 16.91 -14.08
N LYS A 136 2.56 15.93 -13.98
CA LYS A 136 2.78 14.92 -15.03
C LYS A 136 2.13 13.58 -14.71
N VAL A 137 2.00 13.24 -13.43
CA VAL A 137 1.29 12.04 -12.99
C VAL A 137 -0.21 12.26 -13.16
N ILE A 138 -0.83 11.45 -14.02
CA ILE A 138 -2.26 11.53 -14.30
C ILE A 138 -3.07 10.52 -13.47
N ALA A 139 -2.45 9.46 -13.01
CA ALA A 139 -3.03 8.50 -12.09
C ALA A 139 -1.92 7.76 -11.35
N ASP A 140 -2.17 7.40 -10.11
CA ASP A 140 -1.42 6.41 -9.35
C ASP A 140 -2.34 5.23 -9.02
N LEU A 141 -1.90 4.05 -9.38
CA LEU A 141 -2.54 2.78 -9.04
C LEU A 141 -1.71 2.15 -7.93
N ASN A 142 -2.03 2.47 -6.69
CA ASN A 142 -1.39 1.87 -5.53
C ASN A 142 -2.01 0.51 -5.25
N PHE A 143 -1.18 -0.50 -5.16
CA PHE A 143 -1.56 -1.85 -4.78
C PHE A 143 -1.26 -2.03 -3.31
N GLU A 144 -2.24 -2.52 -2.56
CA GLU A 144 -2.16 -2.69 -1.12
C GLU A 144 -2.90 -3.95 -0.70
N LEU A 145 -2.25 -4.82 0.06
CA LEU A 145 -2.87 -6.01 0.64
C LEU A 145 -3.66 -6.90 -0.35
N PRO A 146 -3.16 -7.17 -1.58
CA PRO A 146 -3.97 -7.81 -2.63
C PRO A 146 -4.22 -9.30 -2.40
N ALA A 147 -3.56 -9.93 -1.44
CA ALA A 147 -3.59 -11.37 -1.22
C ALA A 147 -4.00 -11.74 0.20
N LEU A 148 -5.17 -11.32 0.62
CA LEU A 148 -5.73 -11.75 1.90
C LEU A 148 -6.12 -13.23 1.82
N ALA A 149 -5.57 -14.06 2.71
CA ALA A 149 -5.95 -15.46 2.84
C ALA A 149 -7.46 -15.55 3.12
N HIS A 150 -8.17 -16.35 2.31
CA HIS A 150 -9.63 -16.46 2.34
C HIS A 150 -10.40 -15.16 2.02
N GLY A 151 -9.72 -14.18 1.45
CA GLY A 151 -10.37 -12.98 0.94
C GLY A 151 -11.25 -13.31 -0.27
N THR A 152 -12.48 -12.79 -0.25
CA THR A 152 -13.45 -12.96 -1.32
C THR A 152 -13.82 -11.63 -1.98
N ARG A 153 -13.19 -10.54 -1.55
CA ARG A 153 -13.51 -9.19 -2.01
C ARG A 153 -12.24 -8.42 -2.34
N ALA A 154 -12.25 -7.77 -3.49
CA ALA A 154 -11.33 -6.69 -3.80
C ALA A 154 -12.02 -5.35 -3.53
N ARG A 155 -11.26 -4.38 -3.04
CA ARG A 155 -11.73 -3.01 -2.86
C ARG A 155 -10.89 -2.08 -3.70
N ILE A 156 -11.56 -1.15 -4.36
CA ILE A 156 -10.90 -0.02 -5.01
C ILE A 156 -11.28 1.21 -4.21
N ARG A 157 -10.28 1.95 -3.77
CA ARG A 157 -10.45 3.28 -3.20
C ARG A 157 -9.98 4.30 -4.23
N SER A 158 -10.63 5.42 -4.32
CA SER A 158 -10.23 6.47 -5.26
C SER A 158 -10.47 7.85 -4.69
N CYS A 159 -9.77 8.84 -5.23
CA CYS A 159 -10.17 10.21 -5.06
C CYS A 159 -11.51 10.47 -5.81
N TYR A 160 -12.21 11.52 -5.44
CA TYR A 160 -13.53 11.84 -6.00
C TYR A 160 -13.52 12.01 -7.52
N GLU A 161 -12.45 12.53 -8.05
CA GLU A 161 -12.28 12.82 -9.47
C GLU A 161 -12.35 11.57 -10.35
N TYR A 162 -11.99 10.39 -9.80
CA TYR A 162 -11.96 9.12 -10.53
C TYR A 162 -13.16 8.21 -10.26
N VAL A 163 -14.06 8.54 -9.35
CA VAL A 163 -15.18 7.64 -8.99
C VAL A 163 -16.01 7.28 -10.20
N SER A 164 -16.50 8.26 -10.95
CA SER A 164 -17.34 7.98 -12.13
C SER A 164 -16.62 7.17 -13.20
N PHE A 165 -15.34 7.47 -13.43
CA PHE A 165 -14.51 6.69 -14.36
C PHE A 165 -14.39 5.23 -13.93
N LEU A 166 -14.18 5.00 -12.63
CA LEU A 166 -14.05 3.63 -12.10
C LEU A 166 -15.38 2.88 -12.13
N GLU A 167 -16.50 3.56 -11.86
CA GLU A 167 -17.83 2.96 -11.98
C GLU A 167 -18.14 2.52 -13.42
N GLU A 168 -17.84 3.36 -14.41
CA GLU A 168 -17.98 3.00 -15.83
C GLU A 168 -17.06 1.82 -16.18
N TYR A 169 -15.79 1.89 -15.79
CA TYR A 169 -14.80 0.84 -16.06
C TYR A 169 -15.23 -0.50 -15.46
N LEU A 170 -15.70 -0.51 -14.22
CA LEU A 170 -16.16 -1.74 -13.55
C LEU A 170 -17.43 -2.31 -14.17
N ALA A 171 -18.33 -1.45 -14.65
CA ALA A 171 -19.55 -1.90 -15.35
C ALA A 171 -19.24 -2.59 -16.68
N ASP A 172 -18.16 -2.20 -17.34
CA ASP A 172 -17.70 -2.81 -18.60
C ASP A 172 -16.89 -4.11 -18.41
N LEU A 173 -16.59 -4.49 -17.18
CA LEU A 173 -15.83 -5.69 -16.85
C LEU A 173 -16.71 -6.82 -16.30
N PRO A 174 -17.59 -7.40 -17.11
CA PRO A 174 -18.57 -8.39 -16.64
C PRO A 174 -17.96 -9.69 -16.12
N ASN A 175 -16.66 -9.90 -16.27
CA ASN A 175 -15.95 -11.15 -15.98
C ASN A 175 -14.79 -11.01 -14.99
N LEU A 176 -14.71 -9.95 -14.22
CA LEU A 176 -13.83 -9.90 -13.03
C LEU A 176 -14.18 -10.97 -11.98
N THR A 177 -15.25 -11.71 -12.23
CA THR A 177 -15.72 -12.86 -11.46
C THR A 177 -14.74 -14.03 -11.37
N ILE A 178 -13.65 -14.05 -12.16
CA ILE A 178 -12.74 -15.20 -12.14
C ILE A 178 -11.84 -15.20 -10.89
N ALA A 179 -11.44 -14.04 -10.42
CA ALA A 179 -10.59 -13.93 -9.23
C ALA A 179 -11.38 -13.53 -7.97
N TYR A 180 -12.46 -12.77 -8.13
CA TYR A 180 -13.27 -12.25 -7.04
C TYR A 180 -14.75 -12.28 -7.39
N PRO A 181 -15.42 -13.43 -7.18
CA PRO A 181 -16.78 -13.65 -7.70
C PRO A 181 -17.86 -12.80 -7.04
N GLU A 182 -17.61 -12.09 -5.96
CA GLU A 182 -18.70 -11.60 -5.14
C GLU A 182 -18.83 -10.10 -4.93
N GLU A 183 -17.93 -9.25 -5.22
CA GLU A 183 -18.16 -7.80 -5.16
C GLU A 183 -16.84 -7.04 -5.24
N THR A 184 -16.65 -6.33 -6.33
CA THR A 184 -15.71 -5.21 -6.36
C THR A 184 -16.45 -3.99 -5.84
N ALA A 185 -16.11 -3.49 -4.69
CA ALA A 185 -16.70 -2.28 -4.16
C ALA A 185 -15.78 -1.10 -4.43
N VAL A 186 -16.26 -0.14 -5.20
CA VAL A 186 -15.66 1.19 -5.22
C VAL A 186 -16.04 1.87 -3.91
N THR A 187 -15.09 2.11 -3.05
CA THR A 187 -15.30 2.92 -1.85
C THR A 187 -14.71 4.30 -2.10
N SER A 188 -15.56 5.29 -2.13
CA SER A 188 -15.16 6.70 -2.09
C SER A 188 -15.10 7.15 -0.62
N PRO A 189 -14.46 8.18 -0.36
CA PRO A 189 -13.11 8.53 -0.61
C PRO A 189 -12.26 8.18 0.58
N ILE A 190 -11.12 7.86 0.38
CA ILE A 190 -9.99 8.48 0.70
C ILE A 190 -9.24 8.19 1.89
N GLU A 191 -8.28 7.47 1.78
CA GLU A 191 -7.05 7.83 2.42
C GLU A 191 -6.15 8.34 1.29
N THR A 192 -5.81 9.59 1.34
CA THR A 192 -4.73 10.13 0.53
C THR A 192 -3.46 9.54 1.10
N TRP A 193 -2.89 8.66 0.38
CA TRP A 193 -1.51 8.27 0.57
C TRP A 193 -0.63 9.30 -0.11
#